data_31322e3d8a7fb4fb73764413049f6874
#
_entry.id   31322e3d8a7fb4fb73764413049f6874
#
_cell.length_a   1.000
_cell.length_b   1.000
_cell.length_c   1.000
_cell.angle_alpha   90.00
_cell.angle_beta   90.00
_cell.angle_gamma   90.00
#
_symmetry.space_group_name_H-M   'P 1'
#
loop_
_entity.id
_entity.type
_entity.pdbx_description
1 polymer ?
#
loop_
_entity_poly.entity_id
_entity_poly.type
_entity_poly.pdbx_seq_one_letter_code
_entity_poly.pdbx_strand_id
1 'polypeptide(L)'
;MKVSVVILNWNGCDMLRTFLPSVVRCSKSGQVEVCVADNGSTDASVEMLREEFPCVRIIVLDQNHGFADGYNLALQQVEAEYVVLLNSDVEVTEHWLEPMISYLDAHPEVAACQPKIRSQRQKEYFEYAGAAGGFIDKYGYPFCRGRVMEVVEKDEGQYDTILPVFWATGAALFIRLADYREAGGLDGRFFAHMEEIDLCWRLRSRGRKIVCIPQS
;
A
#
# COMPACT_ATOMS: atom_id res chain seq x y z
N MET A 1 -5.53 -14.81 8.96
CA MET A 1 -5.80 -14.42 7.57
C MET A 1 -4.55 -14.58 6.73
N LYS A 2 -4.68 -14.81 5.41
CA LYS A 2 -3.53 -14.77 4.48
C LYS A 2 -3.12 -13.33 4.22
N VAL A 3 -4.09 -12.46 3.90
CA VAL A 3 -3.87 -11.04 3.61
C VAL A 3 -4.85 -10.18 4.41
N SER A 4 -4.37 -9.08 4.97
CA SER A 4 -5.21 -7.99 5.45
C SER A 4 -4.91 -6.71 4.65
N VAL A 5 -5.91 -6.20 3.95
CA VAL A 5 -5.82 -4.91 3.26
C VAL A 5 -6.20 -3.84 4.26
N VAL A 6 -5.28 -2.98 4.61
CA VAL A 6 -5.46 -1.95 5.64
C VAL A 6 -5.42 -0.57 4.99
N ILE A 7 -6.51 0.17 5.15
CA ILE A 7 -6.67 1.54 4.68
C ILE A 7 -6.65 2.44 5.90
N LEU A 8 -5.68 3.36 5.98
CA LEU A 8 -5.67 4.39 7.02
C LEU A 8 -6.56 5.56 6.58
N ASN A 9 -7.53 5.91 7.42
CA ASN A 9 -8.48 6.98 7.16
C ASN A 9 -8.40 8.09 8.19
N TRP A 10 -8.43 9.34 7.75
CA TRP A 10 -8.64 10.51 8.60
C TRP A 10 -9.48 11.54 7.87
N ASN A 11 -10.73 11.74 8.34
CA ASN A 11 -11.70 12.66 7.75
C ASN A 11 -11.91 12.45 6.23
N GLY A 12 -11.92 11.18 5.79
CA GLY A 12 -11.99 10.79 4.40
C GLY A 12 -13.31 10.12 4.00
N CYS A 13 -14.43 10.46 4.61
CA CYS A 13 -15.72 9.82 4.38
C CYS A 13 -16.08 9.71 2.90
N ASP A 14 -15.99 10.81 2.14
CA ASP A 14 -16.33 10.83 0.71
C ASP A 14 -15.33 10.04 -0.14
N MET A 15 -14.05 10.05 0.24
CA MET A 15 -13.01 9.27 -0.41
C MET A 15 -13.29 7.78 -0.24
N LEU A 16 -13.58 7.34 0.97
CA LEU A 16 -13.94 5.94 1.25
C LEU A 16 -15.20 5.52 0.48
N ARG A 17 -16.26 6.35 0.42
CA ARG A 17 -17.44 6.04 -0.40
C ARG A 17 -17.11 5.82 -1.86
N THR A 18 -16.15 6.57 -2.37
CA THR A 18 -15.76 6.51 -3.79
C THR A 18 -14.94 5.25 -4.11
N PHE A 19 -13.94 4.93 -3.30
CA PHE A 19 -12.93 3.94 -3.65
C PHE A 19 -13.09 2.59 -2.94
N LEU A 20 -13.57 2.57 -1.70
CA LEU A 20 -13.74 1.34 -0.91
C LEU A 20 -14.64 0.28 -1.58
N PRO A 21 -15.68 0.62 -2.36
CA PRO A 21 -16.47 -0.39 -3.08
C PRO A 21 -15.64 -1.27 -4.01
N SER A 22 -14.63 -0.71 -4.69
CA SER A 22 -13.74 -1.49 -5.55
C SER A 22 -12.87 -2.44 -4.72
N VAL A 23 -12.32 -1.96 -3.61
CA VAL A 23 -11.49 -2.76 -2.70
C VAL A 23 -12.28 -3.93 -2.13
N VAL A 24 -13.49 -3.68 -1.62
CA VAL A 24 -14.35 -4.73 -1.07
C VAL A 24 -14.75 -5.75 -2.14
N ARG A 25 -15.10 -5.28 -3.33
CA ARG A 25 -15.52 -6.18 -4.44
C ARG A 25 -14.36 -7.05 -4.93
N CYS A 26 -13.21 -6.45 -5.19
CA CYS A 26 -12.06 -7.12 -5.81
C CYS A 26 -11.17 -7.89 -4.83
N SER A 27 -11.42 -7.76 -3.51
CA SER A 27 -10.70 -8.50 -2.47
C SER A 27 -11.53 -9.63 -1.83
N LYS A 28 -12.65 -10.02 -2.45
CA LYS A 28 -13.53 -11.08 -1.92
C LYS A 28 -12.85 -12.45 -2.00
N SER A 29 -12.30 -12.88 -0.88
CA SER A 29 -11.76 -14.23 -0.69
C SER A 29 -11.91 -14.61 0.78
N GLY A 30 -12.13 -15.88 1.08
CA GLY A 30 -12.18 -16.38 2.47
C GLY A 30 -10.85 -16.22 3.22
N GLN A 31 -9.79 -15.81 2.56
CA GLN A 31 -8.45 -15.61 3.13
C GLN A 31 -8.02 -14.14 3.18
N VAL A 32 -8.85 -13.22 2.68
CA VAL A 32 -8.57 -11.77 2.64
C VAL A 32 -9.54 -11.04 3.56
N GLU A 33 -9.00 -10.17 4.40
CA GLU A 33 -9.74 -9.22 5.23
C GLU A 33 -9.52 -7.81 4.68
N VAL A 34 -10.60 -7.03 4.57
CA VAL A 34 -10.50 -5.57 4.34
C VAL A 34 -10.74 -4.87 5.65
N CYS A 35 -9.81 -4.00 6.03
CA CYS A 35 -9.81 -3.25 7.28
C CYS A 35 -9.64 -1.76 7.00
N VAL A 36 -10.46 -0.92 7.61
CA VAL A 36 -10.24 0.53 7.66
C VAL A 36 -9.80 0.90 9.08
N ALA A 37 -8.61 1.46 9.19
CA ALA A 37 -8.09 2.04 10.43
C ALA A 37 -8.45 3.53 10.45
N ASP A 38 -9.44 3.87 11.23
CA ASP A 38 -9.85 5.26 11.44
C ASP A 38 -8.91 5.95 12.43
N ASN A 39 -8.18 6.93 11.96
CA ASN A 39 -7.13 7.64 12.68
C ASN A 39 -7.70 8.85 13.43
N GLY A 40 -8.76 8.65 14.21
CA GLY A 40 -9.40 9.69 15.00
C GLY A 40 -10.17 10.70 14.15
N SER A 41 -10.96 10.25 13.18
CA SER A 41 -11.81 11.12 12.36
C SER A 41 -12.89 11.81 13.19
N THR A 42 -13.24 13.01 12.78
CA THR A 42 -14.32 13.82 13.36
C THR A 42 -15.50 14.00 12.39
N ASP A 43 -15.37 13.46 11.18
CA ASP A 43 -16.45 13.42 10.18
C ASP A 43 -17.32 12.15 10.34
N ALA A 44 -18.21 11.90 9.39
CA ALA A 44 -19.08 10.73 9.39
C ALA A 44 -18.42 9.41 8.94
N SER A 45 -17.08 9.33 8.84
CA SER A 45 -16.37 8.16 8.31
C SER A 45 -16.74 6.87 9.04
N VAL A 46 -16.69 6.84 10.36
CA VAL A 46 -16.94 5.62 11.16
C VAL A 46 -18.40 5.20 11.10
N GLU A 47 -19.33 6.15 11.13
CA GLU A 47 -20.77 5.90 11.04
C GLU A 47 -21.10 5.32 9.66
N MET A 48 -20.64 5.96 8.61
CA MET A 48 -20.79 5.52 7.22
C MET A 48 -20.24 4.09 7.00
N LEU A 49 -19.06 3.78 7.53
CA LEU A 49 -18.47 2.45 7.43
C LEU A 49 -19.33 1.37 8.08
N ARG A 50 -19.91 1.66 9.26
CA ARG A 50 -20.78 0.72 9.97
C ARG A 50 -22.08 0.46 9.22
N GLU A 51 -22.63 1.49 8.58
CA GLU A 51 -23.92 1.41 7.88
C GLU A 51 -23.77 0.83 6.46
N GLU A 52 -22.82 1.34 5.69
CA GLU A 52 -22.69 1.04 4.27
C GLU A 52 -21.74 -0.14 3.98
N PHE A 53 -20.77 -0.42 4.88
CA PHE A 53 -19.76 -1.47 4.69
C PHE A 53 -19.64 -2.42 5.88
N PRO A 54 -20.69 -3.13 6.28
CA PRO A 54 -20.69 -3.99 7.48
C PRO A 54 -19.72 -5.19 7.39
N CYS A 55 -19.21 -5.50 6.19
CA CYS A 55 -18.20 -6.55 5.98
C CYS A 55 -16.76 -6.07 6.19
N VAL A 56 -16.55 -4.77 6.34
CA VAL A 56 -15.24 -4.18 6.56
C VAL A 56 -14.93 -4.13 8.06
N ARG A 57 -13.77 -4.63 8.45
CA ARG A 57 -13.30 -4.46 9.82
C ARG A 57 -12.92 -3.00 10.07
N ILE A 58 -13.35 -2.46 11.20
CA ILE A 58 -13.02 -1.09 11.59
C ILE A 58 -12.12 -1.14 12.82
N ILE A 59 -10.95 -0.51 12.73
CA ILE A 59 -10.06 -0.21 13.86
C ILE A 59 -10.21 1.29 14.12
N VAL A 60 -10.61 1.68 15.31
CA VAL A 60 -10.75 3.10 15.68
C VAL A 60 -9.62 3.48 16.61
N LEU A 61 -8.77 4.42 16.19
CA LEU A 61 -7.73 5.01 17.00
C LEU A 61 -8.29 6.22 17.75
N ASP A 62 -7.68 6.54 18.90
CA ASP A 62 -8.16 7.57 19.81
C ASP A 62 -8.00 9.01 19.29
N GLN A 63 -7.05 9.22 18.39
CA GLN A 63 -6.75 10.51 17.78
C GLN A 63 -5.99 10.35 16.46
N ASN A 64 -5.72 11.43 15.74
CA ASN A 64 -4.85 11.43 14.58
C ASN A 64 -3.37 11.32 15.00
N HIS A 65 -2.77 10.16 14.75
CA HIS A 65 -1.36 9.87 15.01
C HIS A 65 -0.44 10.15 13.79
N GLY A 66 -0.96 10.76 12.73
CA GLY A 66 -0.24 10.90 11.46
C GLY A 66 -0.26 9.59 10.66
N PHE A 67 0.46 9.58 9.55
CA PHE A 67 0.45 8.44 8.62
C PHE A 67 1.22 7.22 9.18
N ALA A 68 2.49 7.43 9.54
CA ALA A 68 3.36 6.33 9.97
C ALA A 68 2.89 5.68 11.27
N ASP A 69 2.66 6.46 12.32
CA ASP A 69 2.23 5.91 13.62
C ASP A 69 0.79 5.39 13.57
N GLY A 70 -0.08 5.99 12.75
CA GLY A 70 -1.43 5.47 12.50
C GLY A 70 -1.39 4.05 11.94
N TYR A 71 -0.58 3.79 10.90
CA TYR A 71 -0.38 2.42 10.40
C TYR A 71 0.28 1.51 11.44
N ASN A 72 1.30 1.98 12.16
CA ASN A 72 1.97 1.18 13.19
C ASN A 72 0.98 0.69 14.25
N LEU A 73 0.11 1.57 14.75
CA LEU A 73 -0.91 1.24 15.74
C LEU A 73 -2.00 0.30 15.19
N ALA A 74 -2.44 0.54 13.95
CA ALA A 74 -3.40 -0.32 13.28
C ALA A 74 -2.85 -1.74 13.08
N LEU A 75 -1.61 -1.87 12.61
CA LEU A 75 -0.99 -3.17 12.33
C LEU A 75 -0.61 -3.99 13.57
N GLN A 76 -0.60 -3.37 14.77
CA GLN A 76 -0.53 -4.11 16.03
C GLN A 76 -1.78 -4.96 16.29
N GLN A 77 -2.92 -4.56 15.73
CA GLN A 77 -4.21 -5.23 15.90
C GLN A 77 -4.54 -6.20 14.74
N VAL A 78 -3.62 -6.36 13.77
CA VAL A 78 -3.82 -7.21 12.58
C VAL A 78 -3.06 -8.53 12.75
N GLU A 79 -3.75 -9.63 12.43
CA GLU A 79 -3.20 -10.98 12.40
C GLU A 79 -3.34 -11.57 10.99
N ALA A 80 -2.28 -11.42 10.18
CA ALA A 80 -2.21 -11.91 8.82
C ALA A 80 -0.77 -12.27 8.46
N GLU A 81 -0.58 -13.06 7.41
CA GLU A 81 0.76 -13.34 6.87
C GLU A 81 1.30 -12.15 6.09
N TYR A 82 0.42 -11.55 5.27
CA TYR A 82 0.71 -10.35 4.48
C TYR A 82 -0.23 -9.21 4.87
N VAL A 83 0.25 -8.00 4.75
CA VAL A 83 -0.58 -6.81 4.84
C VAL A 83 -0.38 -5.94 3.60
N VAL A 84 -1.43 -5.25 3.20
CA VAL A 84 -1.35 -4.18 2.20
C VAL A 84 -1.64 -2.88 2.91
N LEU A 85 -0.67 -1.96 2.90
CA LEU A 85 -0.93 -0.57 3.22
C LEU A 85 -1.49 0.05 1.94
N LEU A 86 -2.76 0.43 1.96
CA LEU A 86 -3.48 0.95 0.80
C LEU A 86 -4.02 2.34 1.10
N ASN A 87 -3.73 3.30 0.24
CA ASN A 87 -4.34 4.63 0.37
C ASN A 87 -5.85 4.59 0.11
N SER A 88 -6.58 5.49 0.73
CA SER A 88 -8.04 5.60 0.61
C SER A 88 -8.54 6.09 -0.75
N ASP A 89 -7.64 6.57 -1.62
CA ASP A 89 -7.92 7.10 -2.96
C ASP A 89 -7.46 6.15 -4.10
N VAL A 90 -7.25 4.88 -3.78
CA VAL A 90 -6.83 3.86 -4.76
C VAL A 90 -8.02 3.03 -5.21
N GLU A 91 -8.24 2.97 -6.52
CA GLU A 91 -9.14 2.02 -7.18
C GLU A 91 -8.35 0.76 -7.52
N VAL A 92 -8.82 -0.41 -7.05
CA VAL A 92 -8.21 -1.70 -7.36
C VAL A 92 -8.99 -2.46 -8.42
N THR A 93 -8.30 -3.35 -9.15
CA THR A 93 -8.85 -4.18 -10.22
C THR A 93 -9.13 -5.60 -9.73
N GLU A 94 -9.87 -6.38 -10.50
CA GLU A 94 -10.07 -7.80 -10.22
C GLU A 94 -8.72 -8.54 -10.24
N HIS A 95 -8.57 -9.51 -9.33
CA HIS A 95 -7.37 -10.35 -9.21
C HIS A 95 -6.07 -9.60 -8.86
N TRP A 96 -6.17 -8.40 -8.29
CA TRP A 96 -4.99 -7.59 -7.98
C TRP A 96 -4.06 -8.19 -6.91
N LEU A 97 -4.58 -9.01 -5.99
CA LEU A 97 -3.81 -9.61 -4.90
C LEU A 97 -3.09 -10.91 -5.30
N GLU A 98 -3.69 -11.70 -6.19
CA GLU A 98 -3.23 -13.04 -6.51
C GLU A 98 -1.81 -13.09 -7.07
N PRO A 99 -1.39 -12.20 -8.00
CA PRO A 99 -0.01 -12.19 -8.48
C PRO A 99 1.00 -11.88 -7.36
N MET A 100 0.66 -10.96 -6.45
CA MET A 100 1.52 -10.59 -5.32
C MET A 100 1.65 -11.72 -4.31
N ILE A 101 0.54 -12.36 -3.93
CA ILE A 101 0.52 -13.51 -3.02
C ILE A 101 1.36 -14.64 -3.62
N SER A 102 1.07 -15.03 -4.88
CA SER A 102 1.75 -16.13 -5.54
C SER A 102 3.25 -15.90 -5.67
N TYR A 103 3.64 -14.66 -5.99
CA TYR A 103 5.06 -14.32 -6.12
C TYR A 103 5.78 -14.37 -4.77
N LEU A 104 5.22 -13.77 -3.73
CA LEU A 104 5.86 -13.78 -2.41
C LEU A 104 5.88 -15.21 -1.82
N ASP A 105 4.83 -16.01 -2.02
CA ASP A 105 4.83 -17.41 -1.56
C ASP A 105 5.97 -18.21 -2.18
N ALA A 106 6.31 -17.97 -3.46
CA ALA A 106 7.38 -18.63 -4.17
C ALA A 106 8.79 -18.03 -3.88
N HIS A 107 8.86 -16.82 -3.30
CA HIS A 107 10.11 -16.08 -3.11
C HIS A 107 10.25 -15.60 -1.65
N PRO A 108 10.66 -16.47 -0.73
CA PRO A 108 10.74 -16.12 0.70
C PRO A 108 11.75 -15.01 1.01
N GLU A 109 12.70 -14.73 0.13
CA GLU A 109 13.65 -13.61 0.25
C GLU A 109 13.02 -12.24 -0.03
N VAL A 110 11.82 -12.19 -0.66
CA VAL A 110 11.10 -10.94 -0.93
C VAL A 110 10.25 -10.57 0.27
N ALA A 111 10.53 -9.39 0.84
CA ALA A 111 9.79 -8.84 1.97
C ALA A 111 8.54 -8.09 1.53
N ALA A 112 8.66 -7.29 0.45
CA ALA A 112 7.58 -6.43 0.01
C ALA A 112 7.52 -6.30 -1.51
N CYS A 113 6.35 -5.92 -2.00
CA CYS A 113 6.15 -5.58 -3.39
C CYS A 113 5.11 -4.46 -3.55
N GLN A 114 5.02 -3.93 -4.76
CA GLN A 114 3.94 -3.05 -5.19
C GLN A 114 3.40 -3.49 -6.54
N PRO A 115 2.13 -3.19 -6.85
CA PRO A 115 1.62 -3.28 -8.21
C PRO A 115 2.18 -2.15 -9.09
N LYS A 116 1.88 -2.21 -10.39
CA LYS A 116 1.99 -1.05 -11.28
C LYS A 116 0.80 -0.13 -11.03
N ILE A 117 1.04 1.15 -10.77
CA ILE A 117 0.01 2.12 -10.44
C ILE A 117 -0.13 3.14 -11.56
N ARG A 118 -1.36 3.34 -12.01
CA ARG A 118 -1.72 4.30 -13.05
C ARG A 118 -2.55 5.45 -12.49
N SER A 119 -2.49 6.58 -13.17
CA SER A 119 -3.28 7.75 -12.81
C SER A 119 -4.79 7.44 -12.91
N GLN A 120 -5.54 7.72 -11.84
CA GLN A 120 -6.99 7.56 -11.84
C GLN A 120 -7.68 8.52 -12.84
N ARG A 121 -7.11 9.72 -13.04
CA ARG A 121 -7.67 10.74 -13.94
C ARG A 121 -7.30 10.51 -15.41
N GLN A 122 -6.11 9.98 -15.66
CA GLN A 122 -5.57 9.71 -16.99
C GLN A 122 -5.06 8.27 -17.04
N LYS A 123 -5.98 7.32 -17.14
CA LYS A 123 -5.73 5.87 -16.97
C LYS A 123 -4.68 5.28 -17.91
N GLU A 124 -4.26 5.99 -18.94
CA GLU A 124 -3.20 5.62 -19.85
C GLU A 124 -1.81 6.08 -19.40
N TYR A 125 -1.70 6.88 -18.33
CA TYR A 125 -0.44 7.34 -17.77
C TYR A 125 -0.18 6.70 -16.41
N PHE A 126 1.11 6.60 -16.07
CA PHE A 126 1.49 6.18 -14.74
C PHE A 126 1.04 7.19 -13.68
N GLU A 127 0.93 6.72 -12.45
CA GLU A 127 0.74 7.59 -11.29
C GLU A 127 2.06 8.31 -10.96
N TYR A 128 1.95 9.50 -10.36
CA TYR A 128 3.09 10.39 -10.10
C TYR A 128 4.07 9.80 -9.07
N ALA A 129 3.58 9.18 -7.98
CA ALA A 129 4.40 8.75 -6.85
C ALA A 129 4.46 7.21 -6.75
N GLY A 130 5.45 6.59 -7.37
CA GLY A 130 5.68 5.15 -7.28
C GLY A 130 5.41 4.37 -8.55
N ALA A 131 4.53 4.85 -9.43
CA ALA A 131 4.32 4.34 -10.78
C ALA A 131 4.59 2.82 -10.97
N ALA A 132 5.71 2.44 -11.58
CA ALA A 132 6.12 1.05 -11.82
C ALA A 132 7.36 0.63 -10.98
N GLY A 133 7.48 1.15 -9.74
CA GLY A 133 8.53 0.83 -8.79
C GLY A 133 9.64 1.87 -8.68
N GLY A 134 10.18 2.01 -7.48
CA GLY A 134 11.09 3.08 -7.10
C GLY A 134 12.56 2.68 -7.00
N PHE A 135 13.43 3.63 -7.24
CA PHE A 135 14.88 3.53 -7.13
C PHE A 135 15.44 4.71 -6.35
N ILE A 136 16.71 4.63 -5.99
CA ILE A 136 17.49 5.73 -5.38
C ILE A 136 18.78 5.86 -6.18
N ASP A 137 19.17 7.09 -6.52
CA ASP A 137 20.42 7.35 -7.17
C ASP A 137 21.60 7.30 -6.18
N LYS A 138 22.83 7.47 -6.69
CA LYS A 138 24.06 7.43 -5.88
C LYS A 138 24.16 8.57 -4.84
N TYR A 139 23.31 9.58 -4.93
CA TYR A 139 23.27 10.71 -3.99
C TYR A 139 22.10 10.60 -3.00
N GLY A 140 21.27 9.55 -3.09
CA GLY A 140 20.12 9.33 -2.22
C GLY A 140 18.79 9.94 -2.73
N TYR A 141 18.75 10.47 -3.94
CA TYR A 141 17.52 11.01 -4.51
C TYR A 141 16.62 9.90 -5.03
N PRO A 142 15.35 9.80 -4.58
CA PRO A 142 14.41 8.82 -5.05
C PRO A 142 13.87 9.20 -6.44
N PHE A 143 13.68 8.18 -7.27
CA PHE A 143 13.00 8.29 -8.57
C PHE A 143 12.25 6.99 -8.86
N CYS A 144 11.35 6.98 -9.83
CA CYS A 144 10.59 5.78 -10.17
C CYS A 144 10.51 5.57 -11.69
N ARG A 145 10.28 4.32 -12.09
CA ARG A 145 9.95 3.99 -13.48
C ARG A 145 8.57 4.56 -13.80
N GLY A 146 8.43 5.12 -14.99
CA GLY A 146 7.20 5.77 -15.44
C GLY A 146 7.15 7.26 -15.14
N ARG A 147 8.18 7.82 -14.45
CA ARG A 147 8.29 9.25 -14.21
C ARG A 147 9.73 9.72 -14.11
N VAL A 148 10.04 10.81 -14.81
CA VAL A 148 11.30 11.54 -14.69
C VAL A 148 10.97 12.99 -14.37
N MET A 149 11.26 13.44 -13.16
CA MET A 149 10.88 14.75 -12.62
C MET A 149 9.38 15.02 -12.82
N GLU A 150 9.01 16.07 -13.58
CA GLU A 150 7.63 16.45 -13.86
C GLU A 150 7.00 15.69 -15.03
N VAL A 151 7.80 14.90 -15.75
CA VAL A 151 7.30 14.17 -16.93
C VAL A 151 6.86 12.78 -16.50
N VAL A 152 5.54 12.52 -16.60
CA VAL A 152 4.94 11.21 -16.39
C VAL A 152 4.80 10.51 -17.72
N GLU A 153 5.26 9.27 -17.81
CA GLU A 153 5.19 8.47 -19.04
C GLU A 153 3.79 7.88 -19.24
N LYS A 154 3.46 7.65 -20.50
CA LYS A 154 2.33 6.82 -20.88
C LYS A 154 2.68 5.34 -20.67
N ASP A 155 1.72 4.56 -20.16
CA ASP A 155 1.87 3.11 -20.03
C ASP A 155 1.62 2.43 -21.39
N GLU A 156 2.69 2.04 -22.06
CA GLU A 156 2.69 1.29 -23.30
C GLU A 156 3.17 -0.16 -23.11
N GLY A 157 3.16 -0.65 -21.88
CA GLY A 157 3.63 -1.98 -21.51
C GLY A 157 5.14 -2.09 -21.31
N GLN A 158 5.88 -0.97 -21.36
CA GLN A 158 7.34 -0.93 -21.23
C GLN A 158 7.85 -1.43 -19.87
N TYR A 159 6.99 -1.52 -18.86
CA TYR A 159 7.34 -1.97 -17.51
C TYR A 159 6.51 -3.17 -17.04
N ASP A 160 6.05 -4.02 -17.95
CA ASP A 160 5.21 -5.20 -17.66
C ASP A 160 6.00 -6.44 -17.19
N THR A 161 7.25 -6.26 -16.80
CA THR A 161 8.10 -7.32 -16.25
C THR A 161 8.31 -7.14 -14.75
N ILE A 162 8.23 -8.24 -13.98
CA ILE A 162 8.60 -8.24 -12.57
C ILE A 162 10.07 -7.84 -12.43
N LEU A 163 10.35 -6.85 -11.61
CA LEU A 163 11.71 -6.34 -11.44
C LEU A 163 12.00 -6.03 -9.97
N PRO A 164 13.19 -6.37 -9.45
CA PRO A 164 13.66 -5.84 -8.18
C PRO A 164 13.77 -4.31 -8.22
N VAL A 165 13.20 -3.68 -7.19
CA VAL A 165 13.21 -2.21 -7.03
C VAL A 165 13.86 -1.85 -5.71
N PHE A 166 14.17 -0.57 -5.51
CA PHE A 166 14.71 -0.14 -4.23
C PHE A 166 13.62 0.10 -3.20
N TRP A 167 12.52 0.72 -3.60
CA TRP A 167 11.38 1.01 -2.74
C TRP A 167 10.06 0.74 -3.45
N ALA A 168 9.06 0.41 -2.68
CA ALA A 168 7.67 0.26 -3.08
C ALA A 168 6.86 1.41 -2.48
N THR A 169 5.91 1.94 -3.24
CA THR A 169 5.12 3.11 -2.84
C THR A 169 4.17 2.81 -1.69
N GLY A 170 4.01 3.77 -0.78
CA GLY A 170 3.02 3.72 0.30
C GLY A 170 1.57 3.72 -0.17
N ALA A 171 1.31 4.10 -1.44
CA ALA A 171 -0.05 4.07 -1.99
C ALA A 171 -0.64 2.65 -2.07
N ALA A 172 0.21 1.62 -2.32
CA ALA A 172 -0.17 0.21 -2.35
C ALA A 172 1.03 -0.69 -2.01
N LEU A 173 1.48 -0.64 -0.76
CA LEU A 173 2.59 -1.45 -0.27
C LEU A 173 2.09 -2.80 0.23
N PHE A 174 2.40 -3.87 -0.50
CA PHE A 174 2.16 -5.26 -0.07
C PHE A 174 3.42 -5.79 0.62
N ILE A 175 3.32 -6.23 1.87
CA ILE A 175 4.47 -6.60 2.69
C ILE A 175 4.17 -7.80 3.61
N ARG A 176 5.19 -8.63 3.88
CA ARG A 176 5.10 -9.62 4.96
C ARG A 176 4.98 -8.91 6.30
N LEU A 177 3.95 -9.22 7.08
CA LEU A 177 3.75 -8.58 8.38
C LEU A 177 4.91 -8.86 9.35
N ALA A 178 5.52 -10.04 9.26
CA ALA A 178 6.70 -10.38 10.06
C ALA A 178 7.90 -9.47 9.74
N ASP A 179 8.19 -9.25 8.45
CA ASP A 179 9.26 -8.35 8.01
C ASP A 179 9.00 -6.89 8.40
N TYR A 180 7.73 -6.44 8.30
CA TYR A 180 7.31 -5.11 8.76
C TYR A 180 7.60 -4.91 10.25
N ARG A 181 7.17 -5.87 11.08
CA ARG A 181 7.36 -5.84 12.54
C ARG A 181 8.84 -5.92 12.93
N GLU A 182 9.61 -6.80 12.29
CA GLU A 182 11.06 -6.95 12.53
C GLU A 182 11.84 -5.70 12.12
N ALA A 183 11.42 -5.02 11.05
CA ALA A 183 12.01 -3.75 10.63
C ALA A 183 11.66 -2.59 11.59
N GLY A 184 10.70 -2.76 12.50
CA GLY A 184 10.24 -1.74 13.44
C GLY A 184 9.12 -0.85 12.90
N GLY A 185 8.45 -1.26 11.81
CA GLY A 185 7.37 -0.49 11.18
C GLY A 185 7.84 0.74 10.42
N LEU A 186 6.92 1.65 10.16
CA LEU A 186 7.22 2.98 9.62
C LEU A 186 7.82 3.88 10.70
N ASP A 187 8.73 4.76 10.34
CA ASP A 187 9.34 5.69 11.29
C ASP A 187 8.44 6.93 11.48
N GLY A 188 7.82 7.06 12.64
CA GLY A 188 6.92 8.17 12.98
C GLY A 188 7.55 9.56 12.97
N ARG A 189 8.89 9.66 12.87
CA ARG A 189 9.58 10.94 12.69
C ARG A 189 9.38 11.55 11.31
N PHE A 190 9.01 10.73 10.31
CA PHE A 190 8.53 11.24 9.02
C PHE A 190 7.10 11.71 9.19
N PHE A 191 6.86 12.97 8.95
CA PHE A 191 5.52 13.55 9.06
C PHE A 191 4.60 13.09 7.92
N ALA A 192 5.10 13.16 6.71
CA ALA A 192 4.49 12.66 5.49
C ALA A 192 5.57 12.53 4.41
N HIS A 193 5.48 11.50 3.60
CA HIS A 193 6.42 11.13 2.53
C HIS A 193 7.77 10.60 3.04
N MET A 194 8.35 9.66 2.29
CA MET A 194 9.64 9.01 2.53
C MET A 194 9.64 7.89 3.60
N GLU A 195 8.60 7.74 4.41
CA GLU A 195 8.52 6.70 5.44
C GLU A 195 8.55 5.28 4.85
N GLU A 196 7.92 5.07 3.70
CA GLU A 196 7.95 3.80 2.97
C GLU A 196 9.32 3.56 2.32
N ILE A 197 10.00 4.63 1.86
CA ILE A 197 11.35 4.54 1.30
C ILE A 197 12.35 4.15 2.39
N ASP A 198 12.24 4.76 3.57
CA ASP A 198 13.04 4.41 4.75
C ASP A 198 12.80 2.95 5.17
N LEU A 199 11.54 2.52 5.27
CA LEU A 199 11.21 1.13 5.57
C LEU A 199 11.86 0.17 4.56
N CYS A 200 11.73 0.45 3.26
CA CYS A 200 12.34 -0.35 2.20
C CYS A 200 13.87 -0.36 2.31
N TRP A 201 14.50 0.76 2.67
CA TRP A 201 15.94 0.83 2.93
C TRP A 201 16.35 -0.10 4.08
N ARG A 202 15.64 -0.04 5.21
CA ARG A 202 15.90 -0.90 6.38
C ARG A 202 15.72 -2.38 6.06
N LEU A 203 14.69 -2.76 5.28
CA LEU A 203 14.49 -4.13 4.81
C LEU A 203 15.65 -4.59 3.92
N ARG A 204 16.07 -3.77 2.95
CA ARG A 204 17.19 -4.10 2.06
C ARG A 204 18.52 -4.22 2.82
N SER A 205 18.76 -3.38 3.82
CA SER A 205 19.95 -3.47 4.69
C SER A 205 20.02 -4.78 5.48
N ARG A 206 18.87 -5.46 5.63
CA ARG A 206 18.77 -6.82 6.21
C ARG A 206 18.82 -7.93 5.16
N GLY A 207 19.17 -7.61 3.91
CA GLY A 207 19.27 -8.58 2.82
C GLY A 207 17.91 -8.97 2.20
N ARG A 208 16.82 -8.29 2.56
CA ARG A 208 15.49 -8.53 1.96
C ARG A 208 15.38 -7.87 0.59
N LYS A 209 14.53 -8.43 -0.28
CA LYS A 209 14.26 -7.89 -1.61
C LYS A 209 12.91 -7.19 -1.65
N ILE A 210 12.81 -6.17 -2.49
CA ILE A 210 11.58 -5.45 -2.83
C ILE A 210 11.38 -5.61 -4.33
N VAL A 211 10.15 -5.83 -4.80
CA VAL A 211 9.86 -6.02 -6.24
C VAL A 211 8.64 -5.21 -6.68
N CYS A 212 8.59 -4.86 -7.95
CA CYS A 212 7.37 -4.41 -8.60
C CYS A 212 6.76 -5.56 -9.39
N ILE A 213 5.45 -5.80 -9.22
CA ILE A 213 4.69 -6.89 -9.84
C ILE A 213 3.60 -6.25 -10.71
N PRO A 214 3.86 -5.99 -12.00
CA PRO A 214 2.96 -5.24 -12.86
C PRO A 214 1.69 -6.00 -13.29
N GLN A 215 1.61 -7.29 -13.00
CA GLN A 215 0.42 -8.13 -13.29
C GLN A 215 -0.68 -7.98 -12.24
N SER A 216 -0.39 -7.25 -11.19
CA SER A 216 -1.32 -6.96 -10.09
C SER A 216 -2.20 -5.76 -10.42
#